data_e08d697dc4dc4a3f0f9ea38a6ea274ea
#
_entry.id   e08d697dc4dc4a3f0f9ea38a6ea274ea
#
_cell.length_a   1.000
_cell.length_b   1.000
_cell.length_c   1.000
_cell.angle_alpha   90.00
_cell.angle_beta   90.00
_cell.angle_gamma   90.00
#
_symmetry.space_group_name_H-M   'P 1'
#
loop_
_entity.id
_entity.type
_entity.pdbx_description
1 polymer ?
#
loop_
_entity_poly.entity_id
_entity_poly.type
_entity_poly.pdbx_seq_one_letter_code
_entity_poly.pdbx_strand_id
1 'polypeptide(L)'
;MAAPAIRGVLFDKDGTLIDFFATWSPAYELAAHETAGGDMVLAERLLTLGGRDPLTKRFRPDSLLAAGTNAEIGKLWAETAGHADHAVLTAKLDKFFREHAVANARPVTDLVDLFGRLRGHGLRLGLATMDSFAAAEAQLSSFGVRRLMDFVCGYDSGFGHKPGPGMVEEYCRTVGLAAKSIAVVGDSPHDLDMARSAGAGLAIGVLTGVSPREVLALHADLVLESIAELETALELGS
;
A
#
# COMPACT_ATOMS: atom_id res chain seq x y z
N MET A 1 8.36 -23.96 -21.89
CA MET A 1 9.43 -23.68 -20.91
C MET A 1 8.75 -23.56 -19.58
N ALA A 2 9.25 -24.18 -18.52
CA ALA A 2 8.72 -24.00 -17.17
C ALA A 2 8.80 -22.50 -16.79
N ALA A 3 7.79 -21.99 -16.07
CA ALA A 3 7.82 -20.64 -15.53
C ALA A 3 9.08 -20.49 -14.65
N PRO A 4 9.78 -19.36 -14.70
CA PRO A 4 10.95 -19.16 -13.85
C PRO A 4 10.51 -19.21 -12.38
N ALA A 5 11.29 -19.93 -11.57
CA ALA A 5 11.04 -20.02 -10.14
C ALA A 5 11.12 -18.61 -9.51
N ILE A 6 10.12 -18.24 -8.73
CA ILE A 6 10.11 -16.99 -7.97
C ILE A 6 11.14 -17.09 -6.85
N ARG A 7 11.99 -16.09 -6.73
CA ARG A 7 13.09 -15.97 -5.77
C ARG A 7 13.06 -14.71 -4.94
N GLY A 8 12.18 -13.76 -5.29
CA GLY A 8 11.97 -12.55 -4.53
C GLY A 8 10.53 -12.10 -4.61
N VAL A 9 10.08 -11.43 -3.55
CA VAL A 9 8.75 -10.83 -3.46
C VAL A 9 8.88 -9.37 -3.10
N LEU A 10 8.30 -8.51 -3.91
CA LEU A 10 8.20 -7.08 -3.67
C LEU A 10 6.74 -6.77 -3.30
N PHE A 11 6.53 -6.33 -2.09
CA PHE A 11 5.22 -6.00 -1.55
C PHE A 11 4.90 -4.52 -1.69
N ASP A 12 3.66 -4.18 -1.95
CA ASP A 12 3.08 -2.92 -1.53
C ASP A 12 2.83 -2.90 -0.02
N LYS A 13 2.47 -1.76 0.55
CA LYS A 13 2.24 -1.55 1.99
C LYS A 13 0.75 -1.54 2.35
N ASP A 14 0.04 -0.49 1.95
CA ASP A 14 -1.32 -0.21 2.39
C ASP A 14 -2.34 -0.99 1.56
N GLY A 15 -3.14 -1.81 2.21
CA GLY A 15 -4.02 -2.76 1.51
C GLY A 15 -3.35 -4.08 1.16
N THR A 16 -2.04 -4.21 1.42
CA THR A 16 -1.26 -5.42 1.13
C THR A 16 -0.68 -6.03 2.40
N LEU A 17 0.20 -5.34 3.11
CA LEU A 17 0.71 -5.74 4.43
C LEU A 17 -0.25 -5.31 5.55
N ILE A 18 -0.98 -4.25 5.32
CA ILE A 18 -1.88 -3.59 6.26
C ILE A 18 -3.29 -3.65 5.70
N ASP A 19 -4.25 -4.09 6.51
CA ASP A 19 -5.67 -3.98 6.18
C ASP A 19 -6.04 -2.50 6.01
N PHE A 20 -6.37 -2.13 4.78
CA PHE A 20 -6.65 -0.75 4.43
C PHE A 20 -7.83 -0.19 5.24
N PHE A 21 -8.95 -0.91 5.26
CA PHE A 21 -10.17 -0.41 5.88
C PHE A 21 -10.07 -0.35 7.41
N ALA A 22 -9.50 -1.39 8.03
CA ALA A 22 -9.31 -1.42 9.48
C ALA A 22 -8.33 -0.34 9.97
N THR A 23 -7.37 0.06 9.13
CA THR A 23 -6.37 1.07 9.46
C THR A 23 -6.83 2.47 9.13
N TRP A 24 -7.26 2.70 7.87
CA TRP A 24 -7.44 4.05 7.35
C TRP A 24 -8.85 4.60 7.50
N SER A 25 -9.91 3.76 7.56
CA SER A 25 -11.27 4.29 7.74
C SER A 25 -11.42 5.12 9.02
N PRO A 26 -10.98 4.63 10.20
CA PRO A 26 -11.04 5.43 11.42
C PRO A 26 -10.16 6.69 11.37
N ALA A 27 -8.99 6.60 10.71
CA ALA A 27 -8.09 7.74 10.59
C ALA A 27 -8.72 8.86 9.75
N TYR A 28 -9.28 8.53 8.61
CA TYR A 28 -9.97 9.51 7.76
C TYR A 28 -11.19 10.13 8.45
N GLU A 29 -11.96 9.34 9.20
CA GLU A 29 -13.12 9.85 9.96
C GLU A 29 -12.69 10.86 11.03
N LEU A 30 -11.65 10.54 11.80
CA LEU A 30 -11.12 11.45 12.82
C LEU A 30 -10.54 12.72 12.20
N ALA A 31 -9.72 12.60 11.15
CA ALA A 31 -9.11 13.72 10.47
C ALA A 31 -10.15 14.65 9.80
N ALA A 32 -11.20 14.08 9.19
CA ALA A 32 -12.29 14.84 8.61
C ALA A 32 -13.09 15.58 9.67
N HIS A 33 -13.38 14.93 10.80
CA HIS A 33 -14.08 15.55 11.93
C HIS A 33 -13.28 16.72 12.53
N GLU A 34 -11.97 16.57 12.72
CA GLU A 34 -11.09 17.68 13.16
C GLU A 34 -11.05 18.81 12.13
N THR A 35 -10.88 18.49 10.85
CA THR A 35 -10.85 19.50 9.77
C THR A 35 -12.14 20.27 9.68
N ALA A 36 -13.27 19.60 9.93
CA ALA A 36 -14.61 20.22 9.94
C ALA A 36 -14.91 21.01 11.24
N GLY A 37 -13.99 21.09 12.20
CA GLY A 37 -14.24 21.76 13.48
C GLY A 37 -15.39 21.15 14.29
N GLY A 38 -15.66 19.85 14.13
CA GLY A 38 -16.74 19.12 14.80
C GLY A 38 -18.08 19.12 14.03
N ASP A 39 -18.19 19.80 12.90
CA ASP A 39 -19.38 19.73 12.04
C ASP A 39 -19.45 18.38 11.31
N MET A 40 -20.38 17.52 11.75
CA MET A 40 -20.57 16.17 11.21
C MET A 40 -21.02 16.17 9.74
N VAL A 41 -21.80 17.17 9.31
CA VAL A 41 -22.26 17.26 7.92
C VAL A 41 -21.10 17.62 7.01
N LEU A 42 -20.29 18.58 7.42
CA LEU A 42 -19.08 18.95 6.70
C LEU A 42 -18.06 17.80 6.69
N ALA A 43 -17.85 17.12 7.80
CA ALA A 43 -16.96 15.93 7.88
C ALA A 43 -17.38 14.84 6.87
N GLU A 44 -18.66 14.49 6.83
CA GLU A 44 -19.18 13.50 5.86
C GLU A 44 -19.00 13.99 4.41
N ARG A 45 -19.17 15.28 4.16
CA ARG A 45 -18.92 15.89 2.85
C ARG A 45 -17.46 15.79 2.43
N LEU A 46 -16.50 16.04 3.34
CA LEU A 46 -15.06 15.90 3.08
C LEU A 46 -14.70 14.47 2.69
N LEU A 47 -15.21 13.48 3.41
CA LEU A 47 -15.01 12.08 3.13
C LEU A 47 -15.61 11.65 1.79
N THR A 48 -16.84 12.11 1.50
CA THR A 48 -17.53 11.78 0.23
C THR A 48 -16.81 12.39 -0.98
N LEU A 49 -16.36 13.63 -0.90
CA LEU A 49 -15.58 14.28 -1.95
C LEU A 49 -14.22 13.59 -2.14
N GLY A 50 -13.61 13.11 -1.06
CA GLY A 50 -12.39 12.32 -1.09
C GLY A 50 -12.58 10.90 -1.66
N GLY A 51 -13.81 10.46 -1.84
CA GLY A 51 -14.16 9.21 -2.53
C GLY A 51 -14.76 8.12 -1.68
N ARG A 52 -15.14 8.42 -0.42
CA ARG A 52 -15.90 7.47 0.39
C ARG A 52 -17.37 7.45 -0.04
N ASP A 53 -17.88 6.27 -0.30
CA ASP A 53 -19.30 6.08 -0.53
C ASP A 53 -20.08 6.28 0.79
N PRO A 54 -21.10 7.18 0.82
CA PRO A 54 -21.77 7.52 2.07
C PRO A 54 -22.65 6.40 2.62
N LEU A 55 -23.08 5.43 1.80
CA LEU A 55 -23.93 4.31 2.21
C LEU A 55 -23.11 3.11 2.65
N THR A 56 -22.17 2.68 1.82
CA THR A 56 -21.35 1.48 2.06
C THR A 56 -20.13 1.75 2.93
N LYS A 57 -19.75 3.04 3.09
CA LYS A 57 -18.52 3.51 3.75
C LYS A 57 -17.22 3.00 3.11
N ARG A 58 -17.31 2.40 1.94
CA ARG A 58 -16.13 1.94 1.18
C ARG A 58 -15.55 3.07 0.36
N PHE A 59 -14.24 2.99 0.10
CA PHE A 59 -13.54 3.94 -0.77
C PHE A 59 -13.55 3.43 -2.21
N ARG A 60 -13.74 4.33 -3.18
CA ARG A 60 -13.55 4.00 -4.59
C ARG A 60 -12.05 3.80 -4.85
N PRO A 61 -11.64 2.77 -5.62
CA PRO A 61 -10.22 2.41 -5.82
C PRO A 61 -9.35 3.57 -6.33
N ASP A 62 -9.86 4.36 -7.28
CA ASP A 62 -9.13 5.48 -7.88
C ASP A 62 -9.41 6.82 -7.18
N SER A 63 -9.95 6.78 -5.99
CA SER A 63 -10.31 7.98 -5.25
C SER A 63 -9.13 8.58 -4.50
N LEU A 64 -9.28 9.86 -4.15
CA LEU A 64 -8.25 10.61 -3.44
C LEU A 64 -7.87 9.96 -2.09
N LEU A 65 -8.84 9.44 -1.34
CA LEU A 65 -8.59 8.77 -0.05
C LEU A 65 -8.02 7.35 -0.20
N ALA A 66 -8.09 6.76 -1.40
CA ALA A 66 -7.54 5.43 -1.67
C ALA A 66 -6.14 5.47 -2.31
N ALA A 67 -5.89 6.45 -3.17
CA ALA A 67 -4.69 6.48 -4.00
C ALA A 67 -4.00 7.86 -4.07
N GLY A 68 -4.59 8.90 -3.49
CA GLY A 68 -4.04 10.26 -3.52
C GLY A 68 -2.97 10.52 -2.47
N THR A 69 -2.31 11.65 -2.60
CA THR A 69 -1.35 12.15 -1.63
C THR A 69 -2.01 12.97 -0.52
N ASN A 70 -1.37 13.06 0.64
CA ASN A 70 -1.85 13.92 1.72
C ASN A 70 -1.92 15.41 1.30
N ALA A 71 -1.09 15.84 0.36
CA ALA A 71 -1.12 17.19 -0.19
C ALA A 71 -2.41 17.45 -0.98
N GLU A 72 -2.85 16.50 -1.79
CA GLU A 72 -4.11 16.56 -2.54
C GLU A 72 -5.31 16.50 -1.61
N ILE A 73 -5.28 15.63 -0.60
CA ILE A 73 -6.33 15.56 0.44
C ILE A 73 -6.41 16.88 1.19
N GLY A 74 -5.26 17.39 1.66
CA GLY A 74 -5.19 18.67 2.39
C GLY A 74 -5.72 19.85 1.59
N LYS A 75 -5.39 19.91 0.29
CA LYS A 75 -5.92 20.94 -0.61
C LYS A 75 -7.43 20.85 -0.75
N LEU A 76 -7.98 19.68 -1.12
CA LEU A 76 -9.42 19.48 -1.28
C LEU A 76 -10.20 19.82 0.00
N TRP A 77 -9.71 19.34 1.13
CA TRP A 77 -10.36 19.53 2.41
C TRP A 77 -10.28 20.98 2.89
N ALA A 78 -9.14 21.67 2.70
CA ALA A 78 -8.99 23.09 3.03
C ALA A 78 -9.96 23.95 2.21
N GLU A 79 -10.01 23.75 0.89
CA GLU A 79 -10.93 24.47 0.00
C GLU A 79 -12.40 24.24 0.39
N THR A 80 -12.75 22.99 0.72
CA THR A 80 -14.13 22.62 1.08
C THR A 80 -14.55 23.15 2.45
N ALA A 81 -13.64 23.13 3.43
CA ALA A 81 -13.90 23.59 4.80
C ALA A 81 -13.65 25.10 5.00
N GLY A 82 -13.16 25.80 3.97
CA GLY A 82 -12.90 27.25 4.05
C GLY A 82 -11.65 27.60 4.85
N HIS A 83 -10.67 26.70 4.95
CA HIS A 83 -9.37 26.99 5.56
C HIS A 83 -8.54 27.88 4.64
N ALA A 84 -7.97 28.96 5.19
CA ALA A 84 -7.20 29.94 4.42
C ALA A 84 -5.87 29.38 3.86
N ASP A 85 -5.27 28.40 4.54
CA ASP A 85 -3.95 27.86 4.21
C ASP A 85 -3.98 26.31 4.15
N HIS A 86 -3.99 25.80 2.93
CA HIS A 86 -3.96 24.36 2.69
C HIS A 86 -2.62 23.72 3.10
N ALA A 87 -1.50 24.45 3.10
CA ALA A 87 -0.20 23.90 3.47
C ALA A 87 -0.15 23.59 4.97
N VAL A 88 -0.76 24.45 5.80
CA VAL A 88 -0.90 24.20 7.25
C VAL A 88 -1.75 22.96 7.50
N LEU A 89 -2.88 22.81 6.79
CA LEU A 89 -3.72 21.62 6.93
C LEU A 89 -2.98 20.36 6.46
N THR A 90 -2.31 20.42 5.32
CA THR A 90 -1.50 19.30 4.81
C THR A 90 -0.47 18.83 5.84
N ALA A 91 0.28 19.76 6.43
CA ALA A 91 1.28 19.42 7.46
C ALA A 91 0.66 18.76 8.71
N LYS A 92 -0.55 19.20 9.11
CA LYS A 92 -1.30 18.54 10.19
C LYS A 92 -1.74 17.12 9.82
N LEU A 93 -2.27 16.94 8.62
CA LEU A 93 -2.69 15.63 8.11
C LEU A 93 -1.50 14.67 7.99
N ASP A 94 -0.36 15.12 7.45
CA ASP A 94 0.88 14.33 7.37
C ASP A 94 1.34 13.84 8.72
N LYS A 95 1.33 14.72 9.72
CA LYS A 95 1.69 14.34 11.09
C LYS A 95 0.69 13.34 11.65
N PHE A 96 -0.59 13.63 11.54
CA PHE A 96 -1.67 12.79 12.08
C PHE A 96 -1.65 11.38 11.46
N PHE A 97 -1.61 11.27 10.14
CA PHE A 97 -1.63 9.97 9.46
C PHE A 97 -0.39 9.15 9.75
N ARG A 98 0.79 9.78 9.83
CA ARG A 98 2.03 9.08 10.23
C ARG A 98 1.94 8.53 11.66
N GLU A 99 1.48 9.33 12.63
CA GLU A 99 1.33 8.91 14.02
C GLU A 99 0.26 7.82 14.14
N HIS A 100 -0.86 7.97 13.42
CA HIS A 100 -1.94 6.99 13.40
C HIS A 100 -1.46 5.66 12.80
N ALA A 101 -0.78 5.68 11.68
CA ALA A 101 -0.25 4.48 11.03
C ALA A 101 0.66 3.67 11.98
N VAL A 102 1.58 4.33 12.67
CA VAL A 102 2.49 3.65 13.60
C VAL A 102 1.75 3.04 14.80
N ALA A 103 0.73 3.75 15.33
CA ALA A 103 0.03 3.34 16.55
C ALA A 103 -1.12 2.35 16.30
N ASN A 104 -1.79 2.43 15.15
CA ASN A 104 -3.08 1.79 14.93
C ASN A 104 -3.14 0.88 13.71
N ALA A 105 -2.10 0.83 12.87
CA ALA A 105 -2.12 -0.03 11.69
C ALA A 105 -2.38 -1.49 12.06
N ARG A 106 -3.21 -2.13 11.25
CA ARG A 106 -3.62 -3.52 11.42
C ARG A 106 -2.96 -4.38 10.34
N PRO A 107 -1.94 -5.16 10.69
CA PRO A 107 -1.37 -6.11 9.73
C PRO A 107 -2.41 -7.16 9.35
N VAL A 108 -2.41 -7.56 8.07
CA VAL A 108 -3.38 -8.53 7.52
C VAL A 108 -3.17 -9.95 8.04
N THR A 109 -1.99 -10.23 8.58
CA THR A 109 -1.61 -11.51 9.21
C THR A 109 -0.43 -11.28 10.15
N ASP A 110 0.06 -12.33 10.82
CA ASP A 110 1.35 -12.28 11.53
C ASP A 110 2.50 -12.15 10.52
N LEU A 111 2.95 -10.91 10.31
CA LEU A 111 4.00 -10.60 9.33
C LEU A 111 5.37 -11.16 9.74
N VAL A 112 5.64 -11.28 11.05
CA VAL A 112 6.93 -11.83 11.54
C VAL A 112 7.03 -13.29 11.19
N ASP A 113 5.98 -14.05 11.43
CA ASP A 113 5.89 -15.45 11.12
C ASP A 113 5.89 -15.69 9.60
N LEU A 114 5.03 -15.01 8.83
CA LEU A 114 4.97 -15.15 7.37
C LEU A 114 6.32 -14.83 6.71
N PHE A 115 6.93 -13.69 7.03
CA PHE A 115 8.20 -13.30 6.40
C PHE A 115 9.35 -14.18 6.85
N GLY A 116 9.30 -14.69 8.09
CA GLY A 116 10.24 -15.70 8.57
C GLY A 116 10.21 -16.97 7.70
N ARG A 117 9.02 -17.48 7.41
CA ARG A 117 8.83 -18.66 6.55
C ARG A 117 9.25 -18.38 5.10
N LEU A 118 8.81 -17.26 4.50
CA LEU A 118 9.20 -16.89 3.14
C LEU A 118 10.73 -16.79 3.00
N ARG A 119 11.42 -16.21 3.98
CA ARG A 119 12.88 -16.20 4.01
C ARG A 119 13.48 -17.60 4.22
N GLY A 120 12.83 -18.44 5.00
CA GLY A 120 13.21 -19.85 5.18
C GLY A 120 13.23 -20.62 3.85
N HIS A 121 12.34 -20.29 2.94
CA HIS A 121 12.31 -20.78 1.54
C HIS A 121 13.34 -20.09 0.63
N GLY A 122 14.19 -19.22 1.16
CA GLY A 122 15.26 -18.54 0.40
C GLY A 122 14.78 -17.33 -0.41
N LEU A 123 13.56 -16.84 -0.21
CA LEU A 123 13.05 -15.66 -0.88
C LEU A 123 13.70 -14.38 -0.36
N ARG A 124 14.00 -13.46 -1.27
CA ARG A 124 14.31 -12.06 -0.95
C ARG A 124 13.02 -11.28 -0.79
N LEU A 125 12.95 -10.39 0.21
CA LEU A 125 11.75 -9.62 0.50
C LEU A 125 12.02 -8.13 0.36
N GLY A 126 11.09 -7.40 -0.27
CA GLY A 126 11.17 -5.96 -0.43
C GLY A 126 9.82 -5.29 -0.24
N LEU A 127 9.86 -3.98 0.03
CA LEU A 127 8.69 -3.10 0.10
C LEU A 127 8.86 -1.95 -0.90
N ALA A 128 7.80 -1.67 -1.66
CA ALA A 128 7.65 -0.50 -2.50
C ALA A 128 6.30 0.18 -2.22
N THR A 129 6.31 1.41 -1.76
CA THR A 129 5.08 2.12 -1.37
C THR A 129 5.00 3.53 -1.94
N MET A 130 3.78 4.04 -2.09
CA MET A 130 3.52 5.46 -2.39
C MET A 130 3.49 6.34 -1.13
N ASP A 131 3.86 5.79 0.02
CA ASP A 131 4.18 6.56 1.22
C ASP A 131 5.67 6.97 1.21
N SER A 132 6.10 7.85 2.14
CA SER A 132 7.50 8.24 2.25
C SER A 132 8.37 7.07 2.76
N PHE A 133 9.64 7.07 2.38
CA PHE A 133 10.61 6.10 2.89
C PHE A 133 10.65 6.08 4.43
N ALA A 134 10.64 7.26 5.06
CA ALA A 134 10.68 7.37 6.52
C ALA A 134 9.42 6.77 7.18
N ALA A 135 8.24 6.93 6.58
CA ALA A 135 7.01 6.33 7.09
C ALA A 135 7.03 4.80 6.92
N ALA A 136 7.51 4.30 5.78
CA ALA A 136 7.66 2.88 5.51
C ALA A 136 8.61 2.21 6.53
N GLU A 137 9.77 2.82 6.80
CA GLU A 137 10.75 2.36 7.81
C GLU A 137 10.14 2.30 9.21
N ALA A 138 9.43 3.35 9.62
CA ALA A 138 8.78 3.41 10.93
C ALA A 138 7.71 2.32 11.07
N GLN A 139 6.92 2.10 10.03
CA GLN A 139 5.86 1.09 10.00
C GLN A 139 6.42 -0.34 10.08
N LEU A 140 7.40 -0.67 9.23
CA LEU A 140 8.05 -1.99 9.27
C LEU A 140 8.73 -2.26 10.62
N SER A 141 9.30 -1.21 11.23
CA SER A 141 9.92 -1.31 12.54
C SER A 141 8.89 -1.56 13.65
N SER A 142 7.72 -0.89 13.60
CA SER A 142 6.64 -1.11 14.56
C SER A 142 6.07 -2.53 14.52
N PHE A 143 6.09 -3.17 13.33
CA PHE A 143 5.72 -4.57 13.16
C PHE A 143 6.84 -5.57 13.47
N GLY A 144 8.06 -5.11 13.78
CA GLY A 144 9.21 -5.98 14.04
C GLY A 144 9.80 -6.67 12.80
N VAL A 145 9.36 -6.31 11.60
CA VAL A 145 9.73 -6.99 10.35
C VAL A 145 10.78 -6.26 9.51
N ARG A 146 11.22 -5.05 9.91
CA ARG A 146 12.18 -4.27 9.12
C ARG A 146 13.44 -5.06 8.77
N ARG A 147 13.96 -5.86 9.69
CA ARG A 147 15.17 -6.67 9.49
C ARG A 147 14.98 -7.86 8.55
N LEU A 148 13.75 -8.21 8.22
CA LEU A 148 13.42 -9.26 7.26
C LEU A 148 13.35 -8.74 5.82
N MET A 149 13.36 -7.40 5.63
CA MET A 149 13.36 -6.77 4.32
C MET A 149 14.77 -6.52 3.81
N ASP A 150 15.06 -7.00 2.60
CA ASP A 150 16.31 -6.74 1.87
C ASP A 150 16.27 -5.37 1.17
N PHE A 151 15.06 -4.85 0.90
CA PHE A 151 14.84 -3.59 0.20
C PHE A 151 13.59 -2.88 0.72
N VAL A 152 13.66 -1.55 0.81
CA VAL A 152 12.53 -0.68 1.13
C VAL A 152 12.64 0.58 0.27
N CYS A 153 11.57 1.00 -0.37
CA CYS A 153 11.49 2.31 -1.01
C CYS A 153 10.10 2.95 -0.84
N GLY A 154 10.11 4.27 -0.71
CA GLY A 154 8.95 5.14 -0.77
C GLY A 154 8.94 5.97 -2.06
N TYR A 155 7.89 6.79 -2.24
CA TYR A 155 7.78 7.68 -3.40
C TYR A 155 8.96 8.65 -3.52
N ASP A 156 9.60 8.99 -2.40
CA ASP A 156 10.70 9.94 -2.27
C ASP A 156 12.10 9.31 -2.41
N SER A 157 12.17 8.01 -2.73
CA SER A 157 13.44 7.28 -2.86
C SER A 157 14.16 7.50 -4.21
N GLY A 158 13.55 8.24 -5.15
CA GLY A 158 14.20 8.60 -6.41
C GLY A 158 14.07 7.55 -7.53
N PHE A 159 13.24 6.52 -7.33
CA PHE A 159 13.05 5.43 -8.32
C PHE A 159 11.78 5.59 -9.16
N GLY A 160 11.15 6.78 -9.13
CA GLY A 160 9.87 7.04 -9.79
C GLY A 160 8.68 6.57 -8.96
N HIS A 161 7.51 6.50 -9.60
CA HIS A 161 6.24 6.19 -8.97
C HIS A 161 5.56 5.02 -9.68
N LYS A 162 4.70 4.28 -8.97
CA LYS A 162 3.78 3.32 -9.55
C LYS A 162 2.83 4.04 -10.54
N PRO A 163 2.56 3.50 -11.70
CA PRO A 163 2.85 2.18 -12.23
C PRO A 163 4.17 2.07 -13.02
N GLY A 164 5.09 3.02 -12.91
CA GLY A 164 6.41 2.95 -13.56
C GLY A 164 7.29 1.85 -12.98
N PRO A 165 8.25 1.29 -13.76
CA PRO A 165 9.00 0.09 -13.38
C PRO A 165 10.10 0.32 -12.35
N GLY A 166 10.50 1.56 -12.08
CA GLY A 166 11.77 1.88 -11.42
C GLY A 166 11.93 1.31 -10.02
N MET A 167 10.87 1.20 -9.21
CA MET A 167 10.96 0.58 -7.87
C MET A 167 11.26 -0.92 -7.95
N VAL A 168 10.68 -1.63 -8.93
CA VAL A 168 10.96 -3.07 -9.18
C VAL A 168 12.38 -3.24 -9.71
N GLU A 169 12.80 -2.41 -10.65
CA GLU A 169 14.15 -2.45 -11.24
C GLU A 169 15.22 -2.26 -10.16
N GLU A 170 15.03 -1.29 -9.27
CA GLU A 170 15.95 -1.04 -8.17
C GLU A 170 15.95 -2.18 -7.14
N TYR A 171 14.78 -2.74 -6.84
CA TYR A 171 14.71 -3.96 -6.02
C TYR A 171 15.52 -5.10 -6.64
N CYS A 172 15.30 -5.38 -7.94
CA CYS A 172 16.05 -6.40 -8.67
C CYS A 172 17.57 -6.19 -8.58
N ARG A 173 18.02 -4.93 -8.78
CA ARG A 173 19.43 -4.55 -8.68
C ARG A 173 19.99 -4.80 -7.29
N THR A 174 19.24 -4.40 -6.26
CA THR A 174 19.66 -4.53 -4.86
C THR A 174 19.80 -5.99 -4.43
N VAL A 175 18.85 -6.86 -4.83
CA VAL A 175 18.87 -8.27 -4.42
C VAL A 175 19.60 -9.19 -5.40
N GLY A 176 20.06 -8.67 -6.55
CA GLY A 176 20.80 -9.43 -7.55
C GLY A 176 19.94 -10.46 -8.29
N LEU A 177 18.66 -10.19 -8.52
CA LEU A 177 17.71 -11.08 -9.19
C LEU A 177 17.18 -10.46 -10.48
N ALA A 178 16.90 -11.31 -11.48
CA ALA A 178 16.21 -10.87 -12.68
C ALA A 178 14.72 -10.63 -12.40
N ALA A 179 14.10 -9.64 -13.05
CA ALA A 179 12.68 -9.31 -12.87
C ALA A 179 11.75 -10.54 -13.03
N LYS A 180 12.05 -11.43 -13.98
CA LYS A 180 11.29 -12.68 -14.18
C LYS A 180 11.28 -13.63 -12.98
N SER A 181 12.17 -13.46 -12.02
CA SER A 181 12.20 -14.22 -10.76
C SER A 181 11.57 -13.47 -9.58
N ILE A 182 10.89 -12.36 -9.85
CA ILE A 182 10.22 -11.53 -8.84
C ILE A 182 8.71 -11.69 -8.95
N ALA A 183 8.04 -11.86 -7.82
CA ALA A 183 6.62 -11.61 -7.68
C ALA A 183 6.41 -10.21 -7.09
N VAL A 184 5.53 -9.42 -7.68
CA VAL A 184 5.04 -8.16 -7.10
C VAL A 184 3.66 -8.41 -6.55
N VAL A 185 3.42 -7.97 -5.32
CA VAL A 185 2.16 -8.18 -4.60
C VAL A 185 1.59 -6.83 -4.21
N GLY A 186 0.35 -6.56 -4.61
CA GLY A 186 -0.32 -5.29 -4.32
C GLY A 186 -1.85 -5.41 -4.39
N ASP A 187 -2.54 -4.38 -3.91
CA ASP A 187 -4.01 -4.32 -3.88
C ASP A 187 -4.62 -3.42 -4.96
N SER A 188 -3.78 -2.83 -5.82
CA SER A 188 -4.21 -1.86 -6.83
C SER A 188 -3.69 -2.16 -8.24
N PRO A 189 -4.39 -1.68 -9.28
CA PRO A 189 -3.87 -1.72 -10.64
C PRO A 189 -2.47 -1.11 -10.79
N HIS A 190 -2.16 -0.06 -10.04
CA HIS A 190 -0.84 0.60 -10.10
C HIS A 190 0.31 -0.33 -9.70
N ASP A 191 0.10 -1.21 -8.73
CA ASP A 191 1.09 -2.21 -8.29
C ASP A 191 1.31 -3.26 -9.38
N LEU A 192 0.22 -3.75 -9.95
CA LEU A 192 0.22 -4.82 -10.93
C LEU A 192 0.78 -4.32 -12.27
N ASP A 193 0.45 -3.11 -12.67
CA ASP A 193 1.00 -2.46 -13.86
C ASP A 193 2.49 -2.12 -13.68
N MET A 194 2.94 -1.76 -12.47
CA MET A 194 4.37 -1.64 -12.14
C MET A 194 5.09 -2.97 -12.35
N ALA A 195 4.49 -4.09 -11.90
CA ALA A 195 5.03 -5.42 -12.15
C ALA A 195 5.18 -5.72 -13.66
N ARG A 196 4.13 -5.44 -14.43
CA ARG A 196 4.12 -5.63 -15.89
C ARG A 196 5.15 -4.75 -16.58
N SER A 197 5.22 -3.47 -16.20
CA SER A 197 6.16 -2.51 -16.78
C SER A 197 7.61 -2.92 -16.58
N ALA A 198 7.93 -3.55 -15.46
CA ALA A 198 9.27 -4.06 -15.14
C ALA A 198 9.56 -5.47 -15.69
N GLY A 199 8.57 -6.15 -16.25
CA GLY A 199 8.70 -7.54 -16.69
C GLY A 199 8.88 -8.54 -15.53
N ALA A 200 8.25 -8.28 -14.39
CA ALA A 200 8.20 -9.20 -13.25
C ALA A 200 7.62 -10.56 -13.66
N GLY A 201 8.04 -11.61 -12.95
CA GLY A 201 7.60 -12.98 -13.25
C GLY A 201 6.14 -13.24 -12.88
N LEU A 202 5.64 -12.60 -11.82
CA LEU A 202 4.26 -12.67 -11.37
C LEU A 202 3.78 -11.31 -10.87
N ALA A 203 2.54 -10.96 -11.22
CA ALA A 203 1.77 -9.87 -10.64
C ALA A 203 0.62 -10.48 -9.82
N ILE A 204 0.64 -10.29 -8.51
CA ILE A 204 -0.31 -10.90 -7.57
C ILE A 204 -1.15 -9.81 -6.93
N GLY A 205 -2.48 -9.86 -7.17
CA GLY A 205 -3.44 -8.99 -6.50
C GLY A 205 -3.88 -9.55 -5.15
N VAL A 206 -4.12 -8.70 -4.14
CA VAL A 206 -4.71 -9.10 -2.86
C VAL A 206 -5.95 -8.28 -2.53
N LEU A 207 -6.95 -8.91 -1.88
CA LEU A 207 -8.25 -8.31 -1.59
C LEU A 207 -8.33 -7.61 -0.23
N THR A 208 -7.20 -7.38 0.41
CA THR A 208 -7.09 -6.67 1.70
C THR A 208 -7.08 -5.14 1.56
N GLY A 209 -7.12 -4.63 0.33
CA GLY A 209 -7.18 -3.21 0.01
C GLY A 209 -8.49 -2.78 -0.64
N VAL A 210 -8.42 -1.72 -1.45
CA VAL A 210 -9.61 -1.04 -1.98
C VAL A 210 -10.15 -1.64 -3.28
N SER A 211 -9.32 -2.31 -4.07
CA SER A 211 -9.72 -2.80 -5.39
C SER A 211 -10.48 -4.12 -5.30
N PRO A 212 -11.63 -4.23 -5.95
CA PRO A 212 -12.37 -5.49 -6.00
C PRO A 212 -11.70 -6.50 -6.95
N ARG A 213 -12.02 -7.78 -6.76
CA ARG A 213 -11.43 -8.90 -7.50
C ARG A 213 -11.51 -8.74 -9.01
N GLU A 214 -12.66 -8.30 -9.52
CA GLU A 214 -12.89 -8.10 -10.96
C GLU A 214 -11.98 -7.02 -11.58
N VAL A 215 -11.57 -6.03 -10.81
CA VAL A 215 -10.61 -5.01 -11.24
C VAL A 215 -9.20 -5.58 -11.24
N LEU A 216 -8.79 -6.21 -10.13
CA LEU A 216 -7.43 -6.80 -10.02
C LEU A 216 -7.20 -7.90 -11.05
N ALA A 217 -8.21 -8.72 -11.36
CA ALA A 217 -8.10 -9.82 -12.31
C ALA A 217 -7.78 -9.37 -13.75
N LEU A 218 -7.99 -8.09 -14.09
CA LEU A 218 -7.59 -7.54 -15.40
C LEU A 218 -6.09 -7.29 -15.50
N HIS A 219 -5.39 -7.16 -14.36
CA HIS A 219 -3.98 -6.78 -14.28
C HIS A 219 -3.10 -7.87 -13.66
N ALA A 220 -3.68 -8.73 -12.82
CA ALA A 220 -2.97 -9.76 -12.07
C ALA A 220 -2.85 -11.10 -12.84
N ASP A 221 -1.83 -11.87 -12.52
CA ASP A 221 -1.74 -13.31 -12.87
C ASP A 221 -2.53 -14.16 -11.87
N LEU A 222 -2.55 -13.75 -10.60
CA LEU A 222 -3.27 -14.37 -9.50
C LEU A 222 -3.95 -13.32 -8.64
N VAL A 223 -5.12 -13.62 -8.08
CA VAL A 223 -5.79 -12.78 -7.08
C VAL A 223 -6.11 -13.63 -5.85
N LEU A 224 -5.50 -13.26 -4.71
CA LEU A 224 -5.58 -13.92 -3.42
C LEU A 224 -6.48 -13.13 -2.45
N GLU A 225 -7.01 -13.80 -1.44
CA GLU A 225 -7.73 -13.09 -0.37
C GLU A 225 -6.77 -12.21 0.45
N SER A 226 -5.57 -12.71 0.73
CA SER A 226 -4.50 -11.96 1.41
C SER A 226 -3.12 -12.54 1.13
N ILE A 227 -2.07 -11.86 1.58
CA ILE A 227 -0.69 -12.37 1.52
C ILE A 227 -0.48 -13.64 2.34
N ALA A 228 -1.39 -14.00 3.24
CA ALA A 228 -1.32 -15.24 4.01
C ALA A 228 -1.35 -16.50 3.11
N GLU A 229 -1.86 -16.37 1.88
CA GLU A 229 -1.95 -17.45 0.91
C GLU A 229 -0.70 -17.59 0.01
N LEU A 230 0.31 -16.72 0.18
CA LEU A 230 1.46 -16.64 -0.73
C LEU A 230 2.26 -17.93 -0.81
N GLU A 231 2.48 -18.63 0.30
CA GLU A 231 3.25 -19.87 0.29
C GLU A 231 2.60 -20.93 -0.60
N THR A 232 1.28 -21.07 -0.49
CA THR A 232 0.50 -21.98 -1.34
C THR A 232 0.50 -21.50 -2.80
N ALA A 233 0.30 -20.20 -3.02
CA ALA A 233 0.22 -19.63 -4.37
C ALA A 233 1.56 -19.70 -5.14
N LEU A 234 2.68 -19.65 -4.43
CA LEU A 234 4.02 -19.77 -4.99
C LEU A 234 4.55 -21.22 -4.99
N GLU A 235 3.71 -22.19 -4.60
CA GLU A 235 4.07 -23.62 -4.51
C GLU A 235 5.35 -23.87 -3.69
N LEU A 236 5.54 -23.08 -2.63
CA LEU A 236 6.66 -23.26 -1.72
C LEU A 236 6.38 -24.50 -0.87
N GLY A 237 7.01 -25.62 -1.21
CA GLY A 237 6.80 -26.90 -0.52
C GLY A 237 7.07 -26.81 0.98
N SER A 238 6.28 -27.56 1.75
CA SER A 238 6.39 -27.69 3.21
C SER A 238 7.72 -28.31 3.62
#